data_5ffc939a26b65e6a17b198fe56afbc1a
#
_entry.id   5ffc939a26b65e6a17b198fe56afbc1a
#
_cell.length_a   1.000
_cell.length_b   1.000
_cell.length_c   1.000
_cell.angle_alpha   90.00
_cell.angle_beta   90.00
_cell.angle_gamma   90.00
#
_symmetry.space_group_name_H-M   'P 1'
#
loop_
_entity.id
_entity.type
_entity.pdbx_description
1 polymer ?
#
loop_
_entity_poly.entity_id
_entity_poly.type
_entity_poly.pdbx_seq_one_letter_code
_entity_poly.pdbx_strand_id
1 'polypeptide(L)'
;MDLVSFSPITLEKVGSVDVTSCEDVFRIVSECRSAQRVWETVGVKERTELLKRLRETIIERAEEIARTVHLETGKPRVDAFNTEVMSSAAAVKEYERMILKFKFVEKVDQGSMRLFTKFLKRRSYIRYRPLGVIGIISPYNFPFSIPFIEVVASVAAGNGVVLKPSSETPLSGELIGKLFKDSGFPENLVRVIHGPGVGSQLSKADVDKIIFTGSTDTGKEIMKNASERLVPVTLELGGKDAMIVLDDADLERTVKGAVWGSFVNAGQVCVGVKRIFIHSSVYEEFKERFVDLTGSLKIGDGWSDPSVSVGPMINQCELERMEFICRNTVEQGGVILTGGKRPDGLKGYFFEPTVIEGLDHSSDIVSNEIFGPVVTLFKFSDIESIAVTAADCCYALGGSVWSRDVEKAMGIAYDLRSGTVDVNNTSYTFGLPATPWGGRGMSGFGTTHGTIGFKELMFPHHIHVDKGKYHDPWWMPYDREKAEAQKDMIDPFFGSGKGKVRVLRKLFPILRNKR
;
A
#
# COMPACT_ATOMS: atom_id res chain seq x y z
N MET A 1 5.40 -5.27 31.63
CA MET A 1 4.90 -3.88 31.53
C MET A 1 3.88 -3.88 30.41
N ASP A 2 2.70 -3.28 30.65
CA ASP A 2 1.60 -3.33 29.68
C ASP A 2 1.59 -2.06 28.84
N LEU A 3 1.34 -2.21 27.55
CA LEU A 3 0.97 -1.11 26.65
C LEU A 3 -0.55 -0.93 26.76
N VAL A 4 -0.97 0.24 27.26
CA VAL A 4 -2.38 0.54 27.52
C VAL A 4 -2.95 1.31 26.31
N SER A 5 -4.12 0.88 25.83
CA SER A 5 -4.91 1.59 24.83
C SER A 5 -5.99 2.44 25.50
N PHE A 6 -6.18 3.66 24.99
CA PHE A 6 -7.18 4.62 25.46
C PHE A 6 -8.14 5.00 24.35
N SER A 7 -9.41 5.20 24.69
CA SER A 7 -10.39 5.72 23.73
C SER A 7 -10.18 7.21 23.48
N PRO A 8 -10.02 7.66 22.21
CA PRO A 8 -9.92 9.09 21.92
C PRO A 8 -11.26 9.86 22.09
N ILE A 9 -12.37 9.13 22.27
CA ILE A 9 -13.70 9.70 22.55
C ILE A 9 -13.87 9.98 24.05
N THR A 10 -13.66 8.95 24.88
CA THR A 10 -13.95 9.01 26.32
C THR A 10 -12.73 9.34 27.17
N LEU A 11 -11.51 9.16 26.60
CA LEU A 11 -10.22 9.26 27.29
C LEU A 11 -10.01 8.18 28.36
N GLU A 12 -10.82 7.15 28.34
CA GLU A 12 -10.76 6.04 29.28
C GLU A 12 -9.96 4.88 28.71
N LYS A 13 -9.41 4.03 29.60
CA LYS A 13 -8.71 2.81 29.22
C LYS A 13 -9.67 1.86 28.50
N VAL A 14 -9.28 1.40 27.32
CA VAL A 14 -9.99 0.38 26.53
C VAL A 14 -9.49 -1.03 26.85
N GLY A 15 -8.18 -1.17 26.97
CA GLY A 15 -7.52 -2.44 27.26
C GLY A 15 -6.00 -2.28 27.31
N SER A 16 -5.31 -3.40 27.39
CA SER A 16 -3.84 -3.42 27.35
C SER A 16 -3.31 -4.72 26.75
N VAL A 17 -2.08 -4.68 26.24
CA VAL A 17 -1.33 -5.82 25.74
C VAL A 17 0.04 -5.87 26.38
N ASP A 18 0.66 -7.06 26.41
CA ASP A 18 2.01 -7.22 26.92
C ASP A 18 3.03 -6.55 26.01
N VAL A 19 3.99 -5.85 26.60
CA VAL A 19 5.12 -5.26 25.86
C VAL A 19 6.15 -6.34 25.53
N THR A 20 6.54 -6.44 24.29
CA THR A 20 7.64 -7.28 23.82
C THR A 20 8.97 -6.60 24.17
N SER A 21 9.91 -7.31 24.76
CA SER A 21 11.26 -6.78 24.98
C SER A 21 12.02 -6.66 23.65
N CYS A 22 12.95 -5.71 23.55
CA CYS A 22 13.78 -5.57 22.36
C CYS A 22 14.59 -6.83 22.04
N GLU A 23 14.99 -7.58 23.05
CA GLU A 23 15.73 -8.85 22.92
C GLU A 23 14.84 -9.97 22.40
N ASP A 24 13.58 -10.03 22.83
CA ASP A 24 12.62 -11.02 22.37
C ASP A 24 12.27 -10.88 20.88
N VAL A 25 12.40 -9.68 20.27
CA VAL A 25 12.14 -9.47 18.84
C VAL A 25 12.97 -10.45 17.99
N PHE A 26 14.26 -10.59 18.28
CA PHE A 26 15.15 -11.48 17.52
C PHE A 26 14.77 -12.95 17.68
N ARG A 27 14.38 -13.37 18.90
CA ARG A 27 13.89 -14.73 19.17
C ARG A 27 12.59 -15.01 18.42
N ILE A 28 11.64 -14.08 18.46
CA ILE A 28 10.35 -14.18 17.76
C ILE A 28 10.55 -14.30 16.25
N VAL A 29 11.45 -13.51 15.66
CA VAL A 29 11.79 -13.63 14.23
C VAL A 29 12.37 -15.00 13.89
N SER A 30 13.24 -15.55 14.75
CA SER A 30 13.80 -16.90 14.57
C SER A 30 12.75 -18.01 14.67
N GLU A 31 11.82 -17.90 15.63
CA GLU A 31 10.67 -18.81 15.77
C GLU A 31 9.76 -18.75 14.52
N CYS A 32 9.45 -17.52 14.06
CA CYS A 32 8.67 -17.31 12.83
C CYS A 32 9.37 -17.91 11.60
N ARG A 33 10.69 -17.76 11.49
CA ARG A 33 11.48 -18.37 10.40
C ARG A 33 11.40 -19.88 10.42
N SER A 34 11.40 -20.49 11.58
CA SER A 34 11.25 -21.95 11.74
C SER A 34 9.86 -22.41 11.28
N ALA A 35 8.80 -21.71 11.67
CA ALA A 35 7.44 -21.96 11.18
C ALA A 35 7.29 -21.74 9.68
N GLN A 36 7.92 -20.68 9.13
CA GLN A 36 7.88 -20.37 7.71
C GLN A 36 8.50 -21.47 6.85
N ARG A 37 9.61 -22.08 7.27
CA ARG A 37 10.24 -23.19 6.53
C ARG A 37 9.29 -24.37 6.36
N VAL A 38 8.45 -24.65 7.34
CA VAL A 38 7.39 -25.66 7.23
C VAL A 38 6.27 -25.15 6.32
N TRP A 39 5.86 -23.90 6.50
CA TRP A 39 4.79 -23.27 5.72
C TRP A 39 5.10 -23.19 4.21
N GLU A 40 6.36 -22.96 3.83
CA GLU A 40 6.78 -22.95 2.42
C GLU A 40 6.48 -24.29 1.72
N THR A 41 6.46 -25.40 2.45
CA THR A 41 6.18 -26.73 1.89
C THR A 41 4.69 -27.04 1.76
N VAL A 42 3.83 -26.25 2.39
CA VAL A 42 2.37 -26.41 2.34
C VAL A 42 1.85 -26.08 0.95
N GLY A 43 1.04 -26.99 0.39
CA GLY A 43 0.51 -26.85 -0.96
C GLY A 43 -0.50 -25.68 -1.12
N VAL A 44 -0.61 -25.14 -2.34
CA VAL A 44 -1.52 -24.01 -2.64
C VAL A 44 -2.95 -24.29 -2.23
N LYS A 45 -3.45 -25.51 -2.44
CA LYS A 45 -4.83 -25.88 -2.07
C LYS A 45 -5.07 -25.76 -0.56
N GLU A 46 -4.14 -26.26 0.23
CA GLU A 46 -4.24 -26.23 1.70
C GLU A 46 -4.15 -24.79 2.22
N ARG A 47 -3.24 -23.97 1.65
CA ARG A 47 -3.19 -22.53 1.96
C ARG A 47 -4.52 -21.84 1.64
N THR A 48 -5.15 -22.20 0.51
CA THR A 48 -6.45 -21.63 0.11
C THR A 48 -7.55 -22.01 1.11
N GLU A 49 -7.58 -23.25 1.59
CA GLU A 49 -8.56 -23.68 2.59
C GLU A 49 -8.39 -22.93 3.93
N LEU A 50 -7.16 -22.66 4.35
CA LEU A 50 -6.90 -21.87 5.55
C LEU A 50 -7.31 -20.39 5.36
N LEU A 51 -7.03 -19.81 4.19
CA LEU A 51 -7.50 -18.45 3.88
C LEU A 51 -9.03 -18.38 3.86
N LYS A 52 -9.72 -19.40 3.32
CA LYS A 52 -11.18 -19.48 3.36
C LYS A 52 -11.71 -19.49 4.79
N ARG A 53 -11.14 -20.31 5.68
CA ARG A 53 -11.50 -20.32 7.11
C ARG A 53 -11.25 -18.94 7.75
N LEU A 54 -10.13 -18.31 7.44
CA LEU A 54 -9.84 -16.96 7.93
C LEU A 54 -10.91 -15.96 7.51
N ARG A 55 -11.36 -16.01 6.26
CA ARG A 55 -12.45 -15.15 5.77
C ARG A 55 -13.78 -15.44 6.49
N GLU A 56 -14.09 -16.71 6.73
CA GLU A 56 -15.28 -17.11 7.50
C GLU A 56 -15.19 -16.57 8.94
N THR A 57 -14.04 -16.71 9.60
CA THR A 57 -13.78 -16.15 10.95
C THR A 57 -13.94 -14.62 11.00
N ILE A 58 -13.48 -13.89 9.97
CA ILE A 58 -13.69 -12.44 9.87
C ILE A 58 -15.18 -12.10 9.79
N ILE A 59 -15.94 -12.82 8.97
CA ILE A 59 -17.37 -12.59 8.80
C ILE A 59 -18.10 -12.85 10.11
N GLU A 60 -17.79 -13.94 10.80
CA GLU A 60 -18.37 -14.28 12.10
C GLU A 60 -18.05 -13.26 13.19
N ARG A 61 -16.83 -12.68 13.16
CA ARG A 61 -16.34 -11.72 14.18
C ARG A 61 -16.38 -10.27 13.70
N ALA A 62 -17.16 -9.96 12.66
CA ALA A 62 -17.21 -8.64 12.04
C ALA A 62 -17.53 -7.51 13.03
N GLU A 63 -18.49 -7.73 13.92
CA GLU A 63 -18.86 -6.75 14.96
C GLU A 63 -17.74 -6.55 15.99
N GLU A 64 -17.06 -7.60 16.40
CA GLU A 64 -15.91 -7.53 17.31
C GLU A 64 -14.77 -6.71 16.69
N ILE A 65 -14.44 -6.96 15.43
CA ILE A 65 -13.40 -6.24 14.69
C ILE A 65 -13.75 -4.76 14.60
N ALA A 66 -14.94 -4.44 14.10
CA ALA A 66 -15.40 -3.06 13.95
C ALA A 66 -15.46 -2.34 15.31
N ARG A 67 -15.91 -3.01 16.36
CA ARG A 67 -16.00 -2.44 17.71
C ARG A 67 -14.63 -2.19 18.32
N THR A 68 -13.67 -3.11 18.15
CA THR A 68 -12.29 -2.94 18.64
C THR A 68 -11.64 -1.73 17.98
N VAL A 69 -11.75 -1.61 16.65
CA VAL A 69 -11.25 -0.44 15.92
C VAL A 69 -11.90 0.84 16.41
N HIS A 70 -13.23 0.87 16.55
CA HIS A 70 -13.93 2.05 17.06
C HIS A 70 -13.44 2.46 18.46
N LEU A 71 -13.29 1.52 19.37
CA LEU A 71 -12.85 1.82 20.72
C LEU A 71 -11.47 2.46 20.78
N GLU A 72 -10.54 2.04 19.92
CA GLU A 72 -9.16 2.55 19.86
C GLU A 72 -9.00 3.82 19.02
N THR A 73 -9.87 4.04 18.02
CA THR A 73 -9.71 5.15 17.05
C THR A 73 -10.83 6.17 17.09
N GLY A 74 -11.99 5.84 17.65
CA GLY A 74 -13.20 6.63 17.55
C GLY A 74 -13.85 6.62 16.16
N LYS A 75 -13.37 5.79 15.23
CA LYS A 75 -13.90 5.68 13.86
C LYS A 75 -15.41 5.39 13.90
N PRO A 76 -16.27 6.14 13.15
CA PRO A 76 -17.69 5.86 13.08
C PRO A 76 -17.97 4.41 12.65
N ARG A 77 -19.08 3.85 13.14
CA ARG A 77 -19.43 2.45 12.88
C ARG A 77 -19.47 2.10 11.39
N VAL A 78 -20.05 2.97 10.57
CA VAL A 78 -20.12 2.78 9.11
C VAL A 78 -18.73 2.67 8.50
N ASP A 79 -17.82 3.55 8.90
CA ASP A 79 -16.44 3.55 8.40
C ASP A 79 -15.67 2.31 8.89
N ALA A 80 -15.86 1.92 10.17
CA ALA A 80 -15.22 0.71 10.72
C ALA A 80 -15.62 -0.55 9.95
N PHE A 81 -16.91 -0.71 9.62
CA PHE A 81 -17.35 -1.83 8.79
C PHE A 81 -16.82 -1.76 7.36
N ASN A 82 -16.93 -0.61 6.70
CA ASN A 82 -16.55 -0.47 5.29
C ASN A 82 -15.03 -0.58 5.08
N THR A 83 -14.26 0.15 5.89
CA THR A 83 -12.82 0.32 5.63
C THR A 83 -11.94 -0.73 6.32
N GLU A 84 -12.45 -1.39 7.37
CA GLU A 84 -11.66 -2.38 8.11
C GLU A 84 -12.17 -3.80 7.86
N VAL A 85 -13.46 -4.05 8.04
CA VAL A 85 -14.01 -5.41 7.94
C VAL A 85 -14.21 -5.83 6.48
N MET A 86 -14.97 -5.02 5.70
CA MET A 86 -15.30 -5.38 4.32
C MET A 86 -14.07 -5.40 3.42
N SER A 87 -13.16 -4.43 3.55
CA SER A 87 -11.90 -4.39 2.79
C SER A 87 -11.02 -5.60 3.10
N SER A 88 -10.94 -6.00 4.38
CA SER A 88 -10.18 -7.18 4.80
C SER A 88 -10.78 -8.49 4.28
N ALA A 89 -12.08 -8.67 4.38
CA ALA A 89 -12.77 -9.84 3.83
C ALA A 89 -12.64 -9.93 2.30
N ALA A 90 -12.74 -8.78 1.60
CA ALA A 90 -12.53 -8.70 0.16
C ALA A 90 -11.09 -9.07 -0.23
N ALA A 91 -10.10 -8.62 0.53
CA ALA A 91 -8.69 -8.96 0.30
C ALA A 91 -8.44 -10.46 0.45
N VAL A 92 -8.92 -11.10 1.51
CA VAL A 92 -8.77 -12.56 1.67
C VAL A 92 -9.38 -13.29 0.48
N LYS A 93 -10.60 -12.93 0.08
CA LYS A 93 -11.29 -13.54 -1.07
C LYS A 93 -10.48 -13.37 -2.37
N GLU A 94 -9.85 -12.21 -2.55
CA GLU A 94 -9.02 -11.97 -3.73
C GLU A 94 -7.74 -12.82 -3.69
N TYR A 95 -7.05 -12.93 -2.53
CA TYR A 95 -5.86 -13.78 -2.43
C TYR A 95 -6.17 -15.27 -2.55
N GLU A 96 -7.33 -15.76 -2.03
CA GLU A 96 -7.83 -17.11 -2.33
C GLU A 96 -7.89 -17.36 -3.86
N ARG A 97 -8.48 -16.42 -4.60
CA ARG A 97 -8.61 -16.50 -6.06
C ARG A 97 -7.26 -16.40 -6.76
N MET A 98 -6.41 -15.49 -6.30
CA MET A 98 -5.12 -15.19 -6.91
C MET A 98 -4.16 -16.38 -6.82
N ILE A 99 -3.98 -16.95 -5.63
CA ILE A 99 -3.01 -18.06 -5.46
C ILE A 99 -3.38 -19.31 -6.25
N LEU A 100 -4.67 -19.57 -6.46
CA LEU A 100 -5.13 -20.69 -7.30
C LEU A 100 -4.81 -20.50 -8.79
N LYS A 101 -4.71 -19.25 -9.25
CA LYS A 101 -4.43 -18.90 -10.66
C LYS A 101 -2.96 -18.56 -10.90
N PHE A 102 -2.23 -18.25 -9.84
CA PHE A 102 -0.84 -17.82 -9.93
C PHE A 102 0.07 -18.96 -10.39
N LYS A 103 0.88 -18.68 -11.39
CA LYS A 103 1.87 -19.63 -11.89
C LYS A 103 3.17 -19.55 -11.08
N PHE A 104 3.24 -20.30 -9.98
CA PHE A 104 4.47 -20.38 -9.17
C PHE A 104 5.69 -20.94 -9.94
N VAL A 105 5.44 -21.59 -11.08
CA VAL A 105 6.50 -21.99 -12.03
C VAL A 105 6.07 -21.59 -13.43
N GLU A 106 6.84 -20.70 -14.03
CA GLU A 106 6.61 -20.21 -15.40
C GLU A 106 7.72 -20.69 -16.32
N LYS A 107 7.34 -21.17 -17.51
CA LYS A 107 8.31 -21.42 -18.58
C LYS A 107 8.60 -20.10 -19.29
N VAL A 108 9.89 -19.74 -19.35
CA VAL A 108 10.32 -18.50 -20.00
C VAL A 108 10.37 -18.66 -21.50
N ASP A 109 9.79 -17.70 -22.23
CA ASP A 109 10.07 -17.58 -23.68
C ASP A 109 11.47 -16.99 -23.86
N GLN A 110 12.28 -17.67 -24.65
CA GLN A 110 13.68 -17.30 -24.92
C GLN A 110 13.82 -16.13 -25.93
N GLY A 111 12.71 -15.50 -26.34
CA GLY A 111 12.72 -14.34 -27.24
C GLY A 111 13.54 -14.58 -28.51
N SER A 112 14.46 -13.67 -28.82
CA SER A 112 15.34 -13.76 -29.99
C SER A 112 16.22 -15.03 -30.02
N MET A 113 16.54 -15.59 -28.84
CA MET A 113 17.32 -16.81 -28.72
C MET A 113 16.51 -18.12 -28.83
N ARG A 114 15.18 -18.03 -29.03
CA ARG A 114 14.26 -19.19 -29.02
C ARG A 114 14.66 -20.29 -29.99
N LEU A 115 15.06 -19.91 -31.22
CA LEU A 115 15.46 -20.90 -32.24
C LEU A 115 16.75 -21.64 -31.84
N PHE A 116 17.73 -20.91 -31.32
CA PHE A 116 19.01 -21.44 -30.87
C PHE A 116 18.85 -22.34 -29.64
N THR A 117 18.12 -21.86 -28.64
CA THR A 117 17.87 -22.65 -27.42
C THR A 117 17.02 -23.91 -27.69
N LYS A 118 16.03 -23.80 -28.62
CA LYS A 118 15.27 -24.97 -29.06
C LYS A 118 16.17 -26.00 -29.78
N PHE A 119 17.07 -25.52 -30.64
CA PHE A 119 18.05 -26.37 -31.33
C PHE A 119 18.95 -27.10 -30.32
N LEU A 120 19.45 -26.41 -29.32
CA LEU A 120 20.27 -26.99 -28.24
C LEU A 120 19.45 -27.76 -27.19
N LYS A 121 18.13 -27.83 -27.35
CA LYS A 121 17.21 -28.50 -26.39
C LYS A 121 17.25 -27.92 -24.98
N ARG A 122 17.48 -26.64 -24.89
CA ARG A 122 17.53 -25.88 -23.62
C ARG A 122 16.16 -25.30 -23.27
N ARG A 123 15.89 -25.14 -21.98
CA ARG A 123 14.66 -24.55 -21.44
C ARG A 123 14.99 -23.70 -20.23
N SER A 124 14.24 -22.65 -20.01
CA SER A 124 14.34 -21.83 -18.80
C SER A 124 12.99 -21.77 -18.10
N TYR A 125 13.04 -21.73 -16.79
CA TYR A 125 11.89 -21.63 -15.90
C TYR A 125 12.17 -20.55 -14.86
N ILE A 126 11.13 -19.82 -14.46
CA ILE A 126 11.15 -19.01 -13.26
C ILE A 126 10.28 -19.71 -12.23
N ARG A 127 10.85 -20.00 -11.06
CA ARG A 127 10.12 -20.47 -9.89
C ARG A 127 10.03 -19.34 -8.89
N TYR A 128 8.83 -18.89 -8.58
CA TYR A 128 8.58 -17.91 -7.53
C TYR A 128 8.58 -18.63 -6.18
N ARG A 129 9.50 -18.21 -5.30
CA ARG A 129 9.65 -18.76 -3.96
C ARG A 129 9.37 -17.66 -2.93
N PRO A 130 8.77 -17.94 -1.77
CA PRO A 130 8.63 -16.98 -0.71
C PRO A 130 9.99 -16.37 -0.33
N LEU A 131 10.00 -15.12 0.10
CA LEU A 131 11.22 -14.47 0.59
C LEU A 131 11.70 -15.10 1.89
N GLY A 132 10.78 -15.38 2.81
CA GLY A 132 11.06 -15.91 4.13
C GLY A 132 10.20 -15.28 5.23
N VAL A 133 10.78 -14.46 6.08
CA VAL A 133 10.07 -13.72 7.13
C VAL A 133 9.89 -12.27 6.73
N ILE A 134 8.66 -11.78 6.74
CA ILE A 134 8.30 -10.40 6.45
C ILE A 134 8.08 -9.65 7.75
N GLY A 135 8.83 -8.57 7.98
CA GLY A 135 8.56 -7.61 9.05
C GLY A 135 7.52 -6.57 8.58
N ILE A 136 6.39 -6.45 9.27
CA ILE A 136 5.36 -5.46 8.96
C ILE A 136 5.27 -4.47 10.12
N ILE A 137 5.35 -3.16 9.81
CA ILE A 137 5.21 -2.09 10.78
C ILE A 137 4.11 -1.17 10.28
N SER A 138 3.01 -1.05 11.03
CA SER A 138 1.76 -0.47 10.54
C SER A 138 1.26 0.72 11.37
N PRO A 139 0.44 1.60 10.75
CA PRO A 139 -0.08 2.83 11.35
C PRO A 139 -1.35 2.58 12.18
N TYR A 140 -1.87 3.67 12.77
CA TYR A 140 -3.08 3.66 13.59
C TYR A 140 -4.38 3.97 12.85
N ASN A 141 -4.31 4.59 11.68
CA ASN A 141 -5.48 5.15 11.02
C ASN A 141 -6.43 4.13 10.38
N PHE A 142 -5.89 3.01 9.91
CA PHE A 142 -6.62 1.81 9.52
C PHE A 142 -5.93 0.62 10.20
N PRO A 143 -6.12 0.49 11.53
CA PRO A 143 -5.27 -0.35 12.37
C PRO A 143 -5.46 -1.84 12.16
N PHE A 144 -6.59 -2.22 11.55
CA PHE A 144 -6.88 -3.61 11.22
C PHE A 144 -6.62 -3.89 9.74
N SER A 145 -7.24 -3.13 8.81
CA SER A 145 -7.22 -3.49 7.40
C SER A 145 -5.85 -3.37 6.74
N ILE A 146 -5.08 -2.29 6.98
CA ILE A 146 -3.75 -2.13 6.39
C ILE A 146 -2.85 -3.31 6.77
N PRO A 147 -2.52 -3.54 8.05
CA PRO A 147 -1.64 -4.64 8.42
C PRO A 147 -2.23 -6.01 8.06
N PHE A 148 -3.54 -6.19 8.21
CA PHE A 148 -4.18 -7.46 7.91
C PHE A 148 -4.03 -7.88 6.44
N ILE A 149 -4.23 -6.95 5.50
CA ILE A 149 -4.09 -7.22 4.05
C ILE A 149 -2.65 -7.60 3.72
N GLU A 150 -1.67 -6.92 4.30
CA GLU A 150 -0.24 -7.21 4.12
C GLU A 150 0.15 -8.58 4.70
N VAL A 151 -0.39 -8.92 5.89
CA VAL A 151 -0.19 -10.25 6.50
C VAL A 151 -0.79 -11.34 5.62
N VAL A 152 -2.03 -11.17 5.16
CA VAL A 152 -2.71 -12.14 4.27
C VAL A 152 -1.92 -12.36 2.99
N ALA A 153 -1.48 -11.28 2.33
CA ALA A 153 -0.67 -11.35 1.10
C ALA A 153 0.62 -12.14 1.34
N SER A 154 1.32 -11.82 2.44
CA SER A 154 2.59 -12.44 2.81
C SER A 154 2.44 -13.94 3.08
N VAL A 155 1.44 -14.32 3.87
CA VAL A 155 1.16 -15.73 4.19
C VAL A 155 0.69 -16.50 2.95
N ALA A 156 -0.15 -15.89 2.10
CA ALA A 156 -0.58 -16.48 0.84
C ALA A 156 0.61 -16.78 -0.10
N ALA A 157 1.63 -15.91 -0.13
CA ALA A 157 2.86 -16.12 -0.89
C ALA A 157 3.77 -17.22 -0.29
N GLY A 158 3.56 -17.61 0.97
CA GLY A 158 4.32 -18.65 1.66
C GLY A 158 5.33 -18.12 2.68
N ASN A 159 5.23 -16.84 3.05
CA ASN A 159 6.08 -16.21 4.05
C ASN A 159 5.53 -16.38 5.46
N GLY A 160 6.40 -16.24 6.46
CA GLY A 160 6.03 -15.96 7.84
C GLY A 160 6.00 -14.45 8.08
N VAL A 161 5.33 -14.01 9.12
CA VAL A 161 5.13 -12.57 9.40
C VAL A 161 5.38 -12.25 10.87
N VAL A 162 6.14 -11.18 11.10
CA VAL A 162 6.22 -10.50 12.39
C VAL A 162 5.62 -9.10 12.23
N LEU A 163 4.46 -8.88 12.84
CA LEU A 163 3.70 -7.63 12.79
C LEU A 163 3.95 -6.77 14.02
N LYS A 164 4.33 -5.52 13.81
CA LYS A 164 4.33 -4.45 14.82
C LYS A 164 3.22 -3.44 14.49
N PRO A 165 2.04 -3.54 15.12
CA PRO A 165 0.98 -2.56 14.96
C PRO A 165 1.33 -1.22 15.64
N SER A 166 0.58 -0.17 15.36
CA SER A 166 0.73 1.11 16.07
C SER A 166 0.56 0.94 17.59
N SER A 167 1.32 1.72 18.35
CA SER A 167 1.17 1.76 19.80
C SER A 167 -0.13 2.44 20.25
N GLU A 168 -0.76 3.23 19.38
CA GLU A 168 -2.07 3.83 19.63
C GLU A 168 -3.22 2.81 19.52
N THR A 169 -3.02 1.71 18.75
CA THR A 169 -4.06 0.74 18.43
C THR A 169 -3.59 -0.70 18.60
N PRO A 170 -3.06 -1.05 19.79
CA PRO A 170 -2.46 -2.37 20.00
C PRO A 170 -3.47 -3.51 19.98
N LEU A 171 -4.72 -3.28 20.41
CA LEU A 171 -5.75 -4.33 20.46
C LEU A 171 -6.20 -4.76 19.07
N SER A 172 -6.31 -3.82 18.14
CA SER A 172 -6.59 -4.11 16.73
C SER A 172 -5.50 -5.00 16.12
N GLY A 173 -4.23 -4.73 16.45
CA GLY A 173 -3.11 -5.56 16.00
C GLY A 173 -3.10 -6.95 16.64
N GLU A 174 -3.34 -7.05 17.94
CA GLU A 174 -3.42 -8.33 18.66
C GLU A 174 -4.54 -9.21 18.12
N LEU A 175 -5.66 -8.60 17.76
CA LEU A 175 -6.80 -9.29 17.15
C LEU A 175 -6.42 -9.98 15.82
N ILE A 176 -5.52 -9.39 15.03
CA ILE A 176 -5.01 -10.01 13.80
C ILE A 176 -4.33 -11.35 14.12
N GLY A 177 -3.37 -11.37 15.05
CA GLY A 177 -2.69 -12.60 15.45
C GLY A 177 -3.66 -13.68 15.94
N LYS A 178 -4.67 -13.27 16.73
CA LYS A 178 -5.72 -14.16 17.23
C LYS A 178 -6.57 -14.76 16.11
N LEU A 179 -6.95 -13.97 15.11
CA LEU A 179 -7.74 -14.46 13.96
C LEU A 179 -6.99 -15.53 13.16
N PHE A 180 -5.70 -15.35 12.92
CA PHE A 180 -4.88 -16.36 12.23
C PHE A 180 -4.78 -17.65 13.04
N LYS A 181 -4.55 -17.55 14.33
CA LYS A 181 -4.50 -18.71 15.25
C LYS A 181 -5.84 -19.45 15.26
N ASP A 182 -6.96 -18.74 15.44
CA ASP A 182 -8.30 -19.32 15.54
C ASP A 182 -8.73 -19.97 14.20
N SER A 183 -8.19 -19.49 13.06
CA SER A 183 -8.42 -20.05 11.72
C SER A 183 -7.55 -21.28 11.43
N GLY A 184 -6.66 -21.70 12.36
CA GLY A 184 -5.86 -22.91 12.25
C GLY A 184 -4.55 -22.76 11.47
N PHE A 185 -4.03 -21.55 11.31
CA PHE A 185 -2.68 -21.35 10.76
C PHE A 185 -1.62 -21.89 11.74
N PRO A 186 -0.44 -22.33 11.24
CA PRO A 186 0.63 -22.85 12.10
C PRO A 186 1.02 -21.86 13.19
N GLU A 187 1.29 -22.39 14.36
CA GLU A 187 1.84 -21.59 15.47
C GLU A 187 3.13 -20.90 15.05
N ASN A 188 3.36 -19.69 15.52
CA ASN A 188 4.50 -18.83 15.19
C ASN A 188 4.61 -18.36 13.74
N LEU A 189 3.69 -18.72 12.83
CA LEU A 189 3.72 -18.23 11.45
C LEU A 189 3.37 -16.74 11.37
N VAL A 190 2.41 -16.28 12.16
CA VAL A 190 2.04 -14.86 12.28
C VAL A 190 2.21 -14.46 13.73
N ARG A 191 3.17 -13.60 14.01
CA ARG A 191 3.49 -13.11 15.36
C ARG A 191 3.25 -11.62 15.45
N VAL A 192 2.67 -11.18 16.54
CA VAL A 192 2.45 -9.77 16.84
C VAL A 192 3.37 -9.36 17.97
N ILE A 193 4.00 -8.19 17.85
CA ILE A 193 4.92 -7.61 18.83
C ILE A 193 4.48 -6.19 19.16
N HIS A 194 4.56 -5.82 20.44
CA HIS A 194 4.07 -4.54 20.93
C HIS A 194 5.12 -3.79 21.74
N GLY A 195 5.04 -2.47 21.72
CA GLY A 195 5.79 -1.59 22.62
C GLY A 195 6.68 -0.59 21.92
N PRO A 196 7.23 0.36 22.69
CA PRO A 196 8.15 1.36 22.19
C PRO A 196 9.48 0.74 21.75
N GLY A 197 10.06 1.25 20.67
CA GLY A 197 11.37 0.80 20.17
C GLY A 197 11.37 -0.53 19.41
N VAL A 198 10.37 -1.43 19.58
CA VAL A 198 10.38 -2.75 18.95
C VAL A 198 10.29 -2.66 17.41
N GLY A 199 9.69 -1.61 16.84
CA GLY A 199 9.69 -1.38 15.40
C GLY A 199 11.09 -1.12 14.83
N SER A 200 11.91 -0.32 15.52
CA SER A 200 13.32 -0.11 15.19
C SER A 200 14.13 -1.41 15.33
N GLN A 201 13.87 -2.22 16.36
CA GLN A 201 14.51 -3.53 16.51
C GLN A 201 14.09 -4.51 15.40
N LEU A 202 12.81 -4.54 15.03
CA LEU A 202 12.33 -5.37 13.91
C LEU A 202 13.00 -4.99 12.60
N SER A 203 13.24 -3.69 12.36
CA SER A 203 13.92 -3.21 11.15
C SER A 203 15.41 -3.62 11.08
N LYS A 204 16.00 -4.02 12.21
CA LYS A 204 17.39 -4.53 12.32
C LYS A 204 17.45 -6.05 12.45
N ALA A 205 16.32 -6.70 12.68
CA ALA A 205 16.23 -8.15 12.86
C ALA A 205 16.46 -8.92 11.56
N ASP A 206 16.58 -10.25 11.66
CA ASP A 206 16.81 -11.15 10.53
C ASP A 206 15.52 -11.43 9.74
N VAL A 207 14.95 -10.36 9.17
CA VAL A 207 13.82 -10.42 8.25
C VAL A 207 14.29 -10.32 6.80
N ASP A 208 13.49 -10.85 5.86
CA ASP A 208 13.82 -10.92 4.45
C ASP A 208 13.20 -9.78 3.62
N LYS A 209 12.21 -9.08 4.17
CA LYS A 209 11.63 -7.84 3.65
C LYS A 209 10.96 -7.10 4.79
N ILE A 210 10.89 -5.77 4.68
CA ILE A 210 10.11 -4.93 5.57
C ILE A 210 9.02 -4.22 4.75
N ILE A 211 7.79 -4.25 5.25
CA ILE A 211 6.69 -3.43 4.77
C ILE A 211 6.39 -2.42 5.88
N PHE A 212 6.48 -1.16 5.54
CA PHE A 212 6.20 -0.06 6.47
C PHE A 212 5.14 0.86 5.90
N THR A 213 4.12 1.13 6.69
CA THR A 213 3.12 2.17 6.42
C THR A 213 3.13 3.16 7.59
N GLY A 214 3.34 4.46 7.30
CA GLY A 214 3.41 5.49 8.32
C GLY A 214 4.02 6.81 7.83
N SER A 215 4.61 7.59 8.76
CA SER A 215 5.21 8.89 8.42
C SER A 215 6.45 8.76 7.55
N THR A 216 6.68 9.75 6.70
CA THR A 216 7.86 9.81 5.81
C THR A 216 9.18 9.75 6.59
N ASP A 217 9.28 10.43 7.74
CA ASP A 217 10.52 10.47 8.51
C ASP A 217 10.82 9.11 9.16
N THR A 218 9.82 8.44 9.69
CA THR A 218 9.99 7.06 10.20
C THR A 218 10.35 6.09 9.06
N GLY A 219 9.77 6.26 7.87
CA GLY A 219 10.12 5.47 6.69
C GLY A 219 11.60 5.60 6.29
N LYS A 220 12.14 6.82 6.34
CA LYS A 220 13.58 7.07 6.12
C LYS A 220 14.47 6.38 7.15
N GLU A 221 14.07 6.39 8.43
CA GLU A 221 14.79 5.69 9.50
C GLU A 221 14.78 4.16 9.27
N ILE A 222 13.64 3.58 8.95
CA ILE A 222 13.51 2.16 8.65
C ILE A 222 14.37 1.77 7.44
N MET A 223 14.34 2.57 6.37
CA MET A 223 15.18 2.35 5.19
C MET A 223 16.68 2.39 5.55
N LYS A 224 17.09 3.33 6.41
CA LYS A 224 18.47 3.40 6.90
C LYS A 224 18.86 2.13 7.67
N ASN A 225 18.03 1.66 8.59
CA ASN A 225 18.28 0.42 9.34
C ASN A 225 18.34 -0.81 8.41
N ALA A 226 17.40 -0.92 7.48
CA ALA A 226 17.34 -2.04 6.52
C ALA A 226 18.56 -2.09 5.59
N SER A 227 19.16 -0.93 5.26
CA SER A 227 20.34 -0.83 4.38
C SER A 227 21.56 -1.52 4.96
N GLU A 228 21.72 -1.61 6.28
CA GLU A 228 22.85 -2.27 6.94
C GLU A 228 22.91 -3.77 6.61
N ARG A 229 21.78 -4.39 6.28
CA ARG A 229 21.67 -5.81 5.93
C ARG A 229 21.18 -6.04 4.49
N LEU A 230 21.03 -4.98 3.70
CA LEU A 230 20.48 -5.01 2.33
C LEU A 230 19.07 -5.64 2.26
N VAL A 231 18.25 -5.42 3.31
CA VAL A 231 16.87 -5.90 3.37
C VAL A 231 16.00 -5.02 2.47
N PRO A 232 15.28 -5.57 1.49
CA PRO A 232 14.36 -4.80 0.65
C PRO A 232 13.20 -4.25 1.50
N VAL A 233 12.78 -3.02 1.17
CA VAL A 233 11.68 -2.36 1.86
C VAL A 233 10.59 -1.98 0.87
N THR A 234 9.33 -2.05 1.30
CA THR A 234 8.18 -1.36 0.70
C THR A 234 7.76 -0.28 1.69
N LEU A 235 7.69 0.96 1.23
CA LEU A 235 7.35 2.12 2.03
C LEU A 235 6.07 2.75 1.50
N GLU A 236 5.02 2.73 2.32
CA GLU A 236 3.75 3.41 2.10
C GLU A 236 3.68 4.59 3.08
N LEU A 237 3.89 5.80 2.57
CA LEU A 237 4.12 6.97 3.39
C LEU A 237 2.98 7.99 3.24
N GLY A 238 3.24 9.23 3.66
CA GLY A 238 2.25 10.29 3.60
C GLY A 238 1.79 10.65 2.19
N GLY A 239 0.71 11.41 2.13
CA GLY A 239 0.15 11.93 0.90
C GLY A 239 -0.34 13.37 1.03
N LYS A 240 -0.62 13.99 -0.11
CA LYS A 240 -1.21 15.33 -0.22
C LYS A 240 -2.13 15.36 -1.44
N ASP A 241 -3.07 14.45 -1.49
CA ASP A 241 -3.83 14.15 -2.70
C ASP A 241 -4.57 15.36 -3.25
N ALA A 242 -4.49 15.48 -4.57
CA ALA A 242 -5.20 16.49 -5.33
C ALA A 242 -6.51 15.93 -5.90
N MET A 243 -7.59 16.69 -5.76
CA MET A 243 -8.86 16.47 -6.44
C MET A 243 -9.05 17.58 -7.48
N ILE A 244 -9.25 17.22 -8.75
CA ILE A 244 -9.45 18.16 -9.85
C ILE A 244 -10.91 18.10 -10.27
N VAL A 245 -11.61 19.25 -10.19
CA VAL A 245 -13.03 19.37 -10.57
C VAL A 245 -13.12 20.24 -11.83
N LEU A 246 -13.52 19.62 -12.95
CA LEU A 246 -13.64 20.29 -14.23
C LEU A 246 -14.96 21.07 -14.36
N ASP A 247 -15.05 21.88 -15.39
CA ASP A 247 -16.17 22.79 -15.70
C ASP A 247 -17.52 22.08 -15.92
N ASP A 248 -17.48 20.83 -16.35
CA ASP A 248 -18.64 19.99 -16.67
C ASP A 248 -18.97 18.94 -15.58
N ALA A 249 -18.28 18.97 -14.44
CA ALA A 249 -18.47 17.98 -13.38
C ALA A 249 -19.91 18.00 -12.83
N ASP A 250 -20.41 16.80 -12.44
CA ASP A 250 -21.65 16.70 -11.70
C ASP A 250 -21.44 17.19 -10.27
N LEU A 251 -21.76 18.45 -9.99
CA LEU A 251 -21.46 19.10 -8.72
C LEU A 251 -22.14 18.43 -7.53
N GLU A 252 -23.36 17.89 -7.67
CA GLU A 252 -24.01 17.20 -6.56
C GLU A 252 -23.22 15.97 -6.11
N ARG A 253 -22.83 15.14 -7.06
CA ARG A 253 -22.00 13.95 -6.80
C ARG A 253 -20.60 14.34 -6.35
N THR A 254 -20.00 15.32 -7.01
CA THR A 254 -18.61 15.75 -6.79
C THR A 254 -18.42 16.32 -5.39
N VAL A 255 -19.34 17.16 -4.91
CA VAL A 255 -19.32 17.73 -3.55
C VAL A 255 -19.42 16.64 -2.49
N LYS A 256 -20.33 15.66 -2.65
CA LYS A 256 -20.44 14.51 -1.73
C LYS A 256 -19.14 13.68 -1.70
N GLY A 257 -18.53 13.44 -2.86
CA GLY A 257 -17.25 12.77 -2.97
C GLY A 257 -16.11 13.57 -2.30
N ALA A 258 -16.07 14.88 -2.51
CA ALA A 258 -15.09 15.77 -1.89
C ALA A 258 -15.19 15.78 -0.37
N VAL A 259 -16.42 15.86 0.18
CA VAL A 259 -16.64 15.80 1.64
C VAL A 259 -16.18 14.46 2.20
N TRP A 260 -16.57 13.34 1.59
CA TRP A 260 -16.13 12.04 2.05
C TRP A 260 -14.61 11.86 1.94
N GLY A 261 -14.02 12.19 0.80
CA GLY A 261 -12.57 12.07 0.58
C GLY A 261 -11.71 12.94 1.48
N SER A 262 -12.25 14.10 1.93
CA SER A 262 -11.53 15.01 2.83
C SER A 262 -11.67 14.64 4.30
N PHE A 263 -12.80 14.08 4.73
CA PHE A 263 -13.16 14.00 6.15
C PHE A 263 -13.44 12.59 6.69
N VAL A 264 -13.47 11.55 5.85
CA VAL A 264 -13.54 10.15 6.32
C VAL A 264 -12.40 9.88 7.31
N ASN A 265 -12.70 9.18 8.40
CA ASN A 265 -11.76 8.92 9.50
C ASN A 265 -11.13 10.22 10.09
N ALA A 266 -11.91 11.31 10.19
CA ALA A 266 -11.44 12.65 10.57
C ALA A 266 -10.26 13.13 9.71
N GLY A 267 -10.24 12.81 8.42
CA GLY A 267 -9.18 13.17 7.47
C GLY A 267 -7.82 12.50 7.73
N GLN A 268 -7.74 11.55 8.65
CA GLN A 268 -6.51 10.78 8.96
C GLN A 268 -6.31 9.66 7.95
N VAL A 269 -6.17 10.04 6.68
CA VAL A 269 -6.07 9.15 5.52
C VAL A 269 -4.90 9.58 4.65
N CYS A 270 -4.01 8.65 4.31
CA CYS A 270 -2.84 8.92 3.47
C CYS A 270 -3.23 9.40 2.05
N VAL A 271 -4.32 8.86 1.49
CA VAL A 271 -4.95 9.30 0.22
C VAL A 271 -6.16 10.21 0.44
N GLY A 272 -6.24 10.87 1.60
CA GLY A 272 -7.27 11.86 1.85
C GLY A 272 -7.12 13.07 0.93
N VAL A 273 -8.23 13.58 0.40
CA VAL A 273 -8.25 14.81 -0.39
C VAL A 273 -7.83 15.97 0.49
N LYS A 274 -6.72 16.63 0.13
CA LYS A 274 -6.15 17.76 0.89
C LYS A 274 -6.07 19.04 0.07
N ARG A 275 -6.11 18.94 -1.25
CA ARG A 275 -6.08 20.04 -2.20
C ARG A 275 -7.18 19.83 -3.23
N ILE A 276 -8.16 20.72 -3.29
CA ILE A 276 -9.23 20.65 -4.28
C ILE A 276 -9.02 21.78 -5.28
N PHE A 277 -8.71 21.42 -6.51
CA PHE A 277 -8.60 22.35 -7.64
C PHE A 277 -9.93 22.39 -8.38
N ILE A 278 -10.56 23.56 -8.46
CA ILE A 278 -11.92 23.73 -8.99
C ILE A 278 -11.85 24.70 -10.17
N HIS A 279 -12.41 24.30 -11.31
CA HIS A 279 -12.47 25.16 -12.48
C HIS A 279 -13.26 26.45 -12.17
N SER A 280 -12.77 27.58 -12.66
CA SER A 280 -13.27 28.92 -12.33
C SER A 280 -14.77 29.12 -12.61
N SER A 281 -15.32 28.46 -13.62
CA SER A 281 -16.73 28.55 -13.99
C SER A 281 -17.69 27.92 -12.96
N VAL A 282 -17.22 26.97 -12.17
CA VAL A 282 -18.02 26.23 -11.17
C VAL A 282 -17.55 26.46 -9.73
N TYR A 283 -16.52 27.31 -9.53
CA TYR A 283 -15.85 27.48 -8.25
C TYR A 283 -16.78 27.94 -7.15
N GLU A 284 -17.54 29.03 -7.37
CA GLU A 284 -18.38 29.64 -6.31
C GLU A 284 -19.52 28.70 -5.93
N GLU A 285 -20.17 28.05 -6.90
CA GLU A 285 -21.23 27.08 -6.66
C GLU A 285 -20.70 25.83 -5.92
N PHE A 286 -19.54 25.30 -6.33
CA PHE A 286 -18.92 24.19 -5.63
C PHE A 286 -18.56 24.57 -4.18
N LYS A 287 -17.92 25.73 -3.99
CA LYS A 287 -17.49 26.23 -2.68
C LYS A 287 -18.65 26.33 -1.72
N GLU A 288 -19.75 27.03 -2.13
CA GLU A 288 -20.95 27.19 -1.31
C GLU A 288 -21.51 25.83 -0.87
N ARG A 289 -21.76 24.93 -1.81
CA ARG A 289 -22.29 23.60 -1.52
C ARG A 289 -21.36 22.76 -0.66
N PHE A 290 -20.05 22.85 -0.88
CA PHE A 290 -19.04 22.11 -0.14
C PHE A 290 -18.91 22.59 1.30
N VAL A 291 -18.89 23.90 1.53
CA VAL A 291 -18.86 24.51 2.87
C VAL A 291 -20.14 24.19 3.65
N ASP A 292 -21.31 24.31 3.02
CA ASP A 292 -22.60 24.01 3.65
C ASP A 292 -22.69 22.56 4.08
N LEU A 293 -22.33 21.62 3.18
CA LEU A 293 -22.35 20.20 3.49
C LEU A 293 -21.33 19.84 4.57
N THR A 294 -20.13 20.43 4.52
CA THR A 294 -19.09 20.22 5.54
C THR A 294 -19.57 20.71 6.91
N GLY A 295 -20.14 21.91 6.99
CA GLY A 295 -20.68 22.49 8.23
C GLY A 295 -21.88 21.73 8.81
N SER A 296 -22.56 20.91 8.00
CA SER A 296 -23.69 20.07 8.44
C SER A 296 -23.28 18.70 8.99
N LEU A 297 -21.99 18.32 8.89
CA LEU A 297 -21.52 17.02 9.36
C LEU A 297 -21.63 16.92 10.90
N LYS A 298 -22.21 15.83 11.37
CA LYS A 298 -22.25 15.54 12.80
C LYS A 298 -20.92 14.96 13.26
N ILE A 299 -20.40 15.53 14.35
CA ILE A 299 -19.16 15.14 15.01
C ILE A 299 -19.50 14.45 16.34
N GLY A 300 -18.84 13.36 16.68
CA GLY A 300 -19.09 12.70 17.95
C GLY A 300 -18.79 11.19 17.95
N ASP A 301 -19.52 10.45 18.79
CA ASP A 301 -19.45 9.00 18.88
C ASP A 301 -20.37 8.35 17.83
N GLY A 302 -19.80 7.95 16.72
CA GLY A 302 -20.51 7.29 15.61
C GLY A 302 -20.88 5.82 15.86
N TRP A 303 -20.63 5.28 17.06
CA TRP A 303 -21.16 3.98 17.45
C TRP A 303 -22.49 4.12 18.17
N SER A 304 -22.59 5.11 19.06
CA SER A 304 -23.81 5.40 19.81
C SER A 304 -24.86 6.12 18.98
N ASP A 305 -24.44 7.02 18.07
CA ASP A 305 -25.31 7.69 17.09
C ASP A 305 -24.85 7.40 15.66
N PRO A 306 -25.55 6.53 14.91
CA PRO A 306 -25.19 6.20 13.53
C PRO A 306 -25.27 7.37 12.53
N SER A 307 -25.83 8.53 12.91
CA SER A 307 -25.85 9.74 12.08
C SER A 307 -24.54 10.57 12.17
N VAL A 308 -23.68 10.25 13.11
CA VAL A 308 -22.35 10.86 13.25
C VAL A 308 -21.45 10.38 12.10
N SER A 309 -20.84 11.34 11.41
CA SER A 309 -19.97 11.10 10.25
C SER A 309 -18.49 11.32 10.55
N VAL A 310 -18.14 12.10 11.57
CA VAL A 310 -16.76 12.46 11.89
C VAL A 310 -16.44 12.10 13.34
N GLY A 311 -15.46 11.20 13.51
CA GLY A 311 -14.89 10.82 14.80
C GLY A 311 -13.79 11.77 15.25
N PRO A 312 -13.04 11.42 16.32
CA PRO A 312 -11.94 12.24 16.86
C PRO A 312 -10.64 12.06 16.08
N MET A 313 -9.68 12.93 16.39
CA MET A 313 -8.25 12.69 16.18
C MET A 313 -7.78 11.56 17.10
N ILE A 314 -6.70 10.89 16.73
CA ILE A 314 -6.24 9.72 17.48
C ILE A 314 -5.73 10.06 18.90
N ASN A 315 -5.07 11.21 19.07
CA ASN A 315 -4.49 11.62 20.34
C ASN A 315 -4.41 13.16 20.47
N GLN A 316 -4.02 13.61 21.65
CA GLN A 316 -3.88 15.04 21.98
C GLN A 316 -2.87 15.76 21.10
N CYS A 317 -1.76 15.12 20.74
CA CYS A 317 -0.70 15.72 19.93
C CYS A 317 -1.21 16.07 18.51
N GLU A 318 -1.94 15.13 17.89
CA GLU A 318 -2.51 15.37 16.55
C GLU A 318 -3.65 16.41 16.59
N LEU A 319 -4.43 16.46 17.67
CA LEU A 319 -5.43 17.51 17.87
C LEU A 319 -4.77 18.90 17.95
N GLU A 320 -3.73 19.06 18.77
CA GLU A 320 -2.98 20.32 18.92
C GLU A 320 -2.28 20.73 17.61
N ARG A 321 -1.84 19.74 16.83
CA ARG A 321 -1.30 19.97 15.48
C ARG A 321 -2.34 20.57 14.54
N MET A 322 -3.60 20.14 14.60
CA MET A 322 -4.68 20.75 13.79
C MET A 322 -4.95 22.21 14.20
N GLU A 323 -4.97 22.48 15.49
CA GLU A 323 -5.10 23.86 16.00
C GLU A 323 -3.95 24.75 15.54
N PHE A 324 -2.72 24.23 15.59
CA PHE A 324 -1.54 24.96 15.10
C PHE A 324 -1.64 25.25 13.59
N ILE A 325 -2.03 24.26 12.79
CA ILE A 325 -2.19 24.40 11.33
C ILE A 325 -3.22 25.50 11.02
N CYS A 326 -4.36 25.50 11.70
CA CYS A 326 -5.40 26.52 11.46
C CYS A 326 -4.94 27.93 11.86
N ARG A 327 -4.24 28.09 12.99
CA ARG A 327 -3.66 29.39 13.37
C ARG A 327 -2.65 29.87 12.32
N ASN A 328 -1.72 29.02 11.94
CA ASN A 328 -0.69 29.36 10.95
C ASN A 328 -1.28 29.66 9.57
N THR A 329 -2.39 29.02 9.20
CA THR A 329 -3.16 29.35 7.99
C THR A 329 -3.60 30.82 7.97
N VAL A 330 -4.20 31.30 9.06
CA VAL A 330 -4.67 32.68 9.17
C VAL A 330 -3.49 33.65 9.15
N GLU A 331 -2.40 33.34 9.84
CA GLU A 331 -1.17 34.15 9.84
C GLU A 331 -0.55 34.29 8.45
N GLN A 332 -0.69 33.25 7.59
CA GLN A 332 -0.24 33.28 6.20
C GLN A 332 -1.26 33.91 5.22
N GLY A 333 -2.34 34.48 5.71
CA GLY A 333 -3.35 35.18 4.91
C GLY A 333 -4.45 34.28 4.35
N GLY A 334 -4.50 33.00 4.74
CA GLY A 334 -5.58 32.09 4.40
C GLY A 334 -6.86 32.41 5.16
N VAL A 335 -7.99 32.03 4.59
CA VAL A 335 -9.33 32.23 5.15
C VAL A 335 -9.94 30.87 5.50
N ILE A 336 -10.36 30.71 6.75
CA ILE A 336 -11.11 29.51 7.19
C ILE A 336 -12.59 29.79 6.87
N LEU A 337 -13.15 29.00 5.97
CA LEU A 337 -14.55 29.13 5.53
C LEU A 337 -15.53 28.44 6.49
N THR A 338 -15.10 27.32 7.10
CA THR A 338 -15.85 26.61 8.14
C THR A 338 -14.88 25.78 9.00
N GLY A 339 -15.27 25.46 10.24
CA GLY A 339 -14.47 24.67 11.17
C GLY A 339 -13.32 25.46 11.83
N GLY A 340 -12.14 24.88 11.92
CA GLY A 340 -10.91 25.49 12.43
C GLY A 340 -10.76 25.49 13.95
N LYS A 341 -11.60 24.78 14.69
CA LYS A 341 -11.62 24.75 16.15
C LYS A 341 -12.11 23.40 16.71
N ARG A 342 -12.00 23.22 18.00
CA ARG A 342 -12.67 22.11 18.71
C ARG A 342 -14.17 22.38 18.78
N PRO A 343 -15.02 21.37 18.59
CA PRO A 343 -16.46 21.51 18.78
C PRO A 343 -16.79 21.72 20.28
N ASP A 344 -17.76 22.58 20.55
CA ASP A 344 -18.21 22.87 21.91
C ASP A 344 -18.93 21.65 22.52
N GLY A 345 -18.71 21.39 23.82
CA GLY A 345 -19.45 20.39 24.59
C GLY A 345 -19.05 18.94 24.36
N LEU A 346 -18.13 18.64 23.47
CA LEU A 346 -17.62 17.27 23.28
C LEU A 346 -16.36 17.03 24.10
N LYS A 347 -16.35 15.89 24.83
CA LYS A 347 -15.17 15.37 25.51
C LYS A 347 -14.38 14.50 24.50
N GLY A 348 -13.07 14.51 24.57
CA GLY A 348 -12.21 13.73 23.65
C GLY A 348 -11.46 14.61 22.65
N TYR A 349 -10.80 14.00 21.68
CA TYR A 349 -9.88 14.69 20.76
C TYR A 349 -10.57 15.16 19.47
N PHE A 350 -11.76 15.70 19.56
CA PHE A 350 -12.53 16.14 18.39
C PHE A 350 -12.02 17.46 17.81
N PHE A 351 -12.05 17.55 16.48
CA PHE A 351 -11.76 18.74 15.71
C PHE A 351 -12.77 18.91 14.57
N GLU A 352 -13.23 20.11 14.33
CA GLU A 352 -14.23 20.40 13.29
C GLU A 352 -13.63 20.20 11.88
N PRO A 353 -14.36 19.56 10.94
CA PRO A 353 -14.03 19.55 9.52
C PRO A 353 -13.81 20.99 9.02
N THR A 354 -12.64 21.24 8.42
CA THR A 354 -12.15 22.58 8.15
C THR A 354 -11.87 22.77 6.67
N VAL A 355 -12.44 23.82 6.10
CA VAL A 355 -12.24 24.25 4.72
C VAL A 355 -11.50 25.57 4.68
N ILE A 356 -10.43 25.63 3.90
CA ILE A 356 -9.54 26.80 3.77
C ILE A 356 -9.52 27.27 2.33
N GLU A 357 -9.47 28.60 2.12
CA GLU A 357 -9.15 29.21 0.82
C GLU A 357 -8.13 30.35 0.97
N GLY A 358 -7.65 30.89 -0.15
CA GLY A 358 -6.79 32.07 -0.20
C GLY A 358 -5.31 31.84 0.07
N LEU A 359 -4.86 30.55 0.21
CA LEU A 359 -3.44 30.23 0.33
C LEU A 359 -2.78 30.12 -1.04
N ASP A 360 -1.50 30.51 -1.10
CA ASP A 360 -0.65 30.24 -2.24
C ASP A 360 -0.30 28.73 -2.30
N HIS A 361 -0.19 28.20 -3.52
CA HIS A 361 0.16 26.79 -3.74
C HIS A 361 1.52 26.40 -3.16
N SER A 362 2.45 27.36 -3.04
CA SER A 362 3.79 27.18 -2.47
C SER A 362 3.85 27.24 -0.94
N SER A 363 2.74 27.56 -0.25
CA SER A 363 2.75 27.67 1.19
C SER A 363 3.04 26.34 1.88
N ASP A 364 3.72 26.39 3.03
CA ASP A 364 4.09 25.18 3.80
C ASP A 364 2.89 24.31 4.15
N ILE A 365 1.73 24.93 4.41
CA ILE A 365 0.49 24.22 4.74
C ILE A 365 -0.02 23.43 3.53
N VAL A 366 0.20 23.95 2.32
CA VAL A 366 -0.23 23.29 1.08
C VAL A 366 0.74 22.20 0.66
N SER A 367 2.04 22.37 0.90
CA SER A 367 3.09 21.44 0.46
C SER A 367 3.35 20.29 1.44
N ASN A 368 3.12 20.47 2.75
CA ASN A 368 3.34 19.43 3.75
C ASN A 368 2.06 18.61 4.02
N GLU A 369 2.25 17.38 4.47
CA GLU A 369 1.14 16.50 4.84
C GLU A 369 0.33 17.08 6.01
N ILE A 370 -0.99 17.11 5.84
CA ILE A 370 -1.96 17.38 6.90
C ILE A 370 -2.74 16.10 7.16
N PHE A 371 -2.44 15.45 8.30
CA PHE A 371 -3.08 14.19 8.65
C PHE A 371 -4.25 14.41 9.60
N GLY A 372 -5.27 15.09 9.07
CA GLY A 372 -6.45 15.51 9.83
C GLY A 372 -7.53 16.16 8.95
N PRO A 373 -8.63 16.66 9.55
CA PRO A 373 -9.83 17.10 8.82
C PRO A 373 -9.71 18.54 8.29
N VAL A 374 -8.64 18.82 7.53
CA VAL A 374 -8.37 20.13 6.94
C VAL A 374 -8.11 19.97 5.45
N VAL A 375 -8.79 20.78 4.62
CA VAL A 375 -8.67 20.77 3.16
C VAL A 375 -8.59 22.19 2.61
N THR A 376 -7.84 22.37 1.51
CA THR A 376 -7.64 23.68 0.88
C THR A 376 -8.24 23.71 -0.52
N LEU A 377 -8.96 24.79 -0.84
CA LEU A 377 -9.58 25.05 -2.15
C LEU A 377 -8.69 25.95 -3.00
N PHE A 378 -8.56 25.59 -4.28
CA PHE A 378 -7.81 26.35 -5.29
C PHE A 378 -8.68 26.56 -6.54
N LYS A 379 -8.65 27.77 -7.08
CA LYS A 379 -9.31 28.12 -8.33
C LYS A 379 -8.35 27.98 -9.50
N PHE A 380 -8.78 27.35 -10.59
CA PHE A 380 -7.99 27.29 -11.82
C PHE A 380 -8.86 27.57 -13.07
N SER A 381 -8.23 27.91 -14.18
CA SER A 381 -8.94 28.16 -15.45
C SER A 381 -8.31 27.42 -16.63
N ASP A 382 -7.02 27.07 -16.51
CA ASP A 382 -6.30 26.38 -17.57
C ASP A 382 -6.31 24.87 -17.35
N ILE A 383 -7.11 24.19 -18.19
CA ILE A 383 -7.29 22.72 -18.12
C ILE A 383 -6.05 21.98 -18.64
N GLU A 384 -5.29 22.59 -19.56
CA GLU A 384 -4.12 21.90 -20.14
C GLU A 384 -2.96 21.77 -19.14
N SER A 385 -2.80 22.78 -18.26
CA SER A 385 -1.73 22.79 -17.25
C SER A 385 -2.14 22.22 -15.88
N ILE A 386 -3.42 21.92 -15.64
CA ILE A 386 -3.90 21.57 -14.28
C ILE A 386 -3.25 20.30 -13.74
N ALA A 387 -2.98 19.29 -14.56
CA ALA A 387 -2.30 18.07 -14.13
C ALA A 387 -0.88 18.37 -13.60
N VAL A 388 -0.15 19.27 -14.26
CA VAL A 388 1.19 19.71 -13.84
C VAL A 388 1.12 20.48 -12.54
N THR A 389 0.18 21.43 -12.40
CA THR A 389 -0.04 22.22 -11.19
C THR A 389 -0.43 21.33 -9.99
N ALA A 390 -1.33 20.38 -10.20
CA ALA A 390 -1.76 19.45 -9.16
C ALA A 390 -0.64 18.48 -8.75
N ALA A 391 0.24 18.11 -9.69
CA ALA A 391 1.40 17.25 -9.46
C ALA A 391 2.62 17.97 -8.86
N ASP A 392 2.59 19.31 -8.75
CA ASP A 392 3.67 20.09 -8.11
C ASP A 392 3.60 19.94 -6.59
N CYS A 393 4.01 18.78 -6.13
CA CYS A 393 4.06 18.36 -4.73
C CYS A 393 5.09 17.25 -4.57
N CYS A 394 5.78 17.22 -3.43
CA CYS A 394 6.73 16.14 -3.12
C CYS A 394 6.04 14.80 -2.85
N TYR A 395 4.73 14.80 -2.52
CA TYR A 395 3.90 13.62 -2.33
C TYR A 395 3.17 13.25 -3.63
N ALA A 396 3.05 11.96 -3.88
CA ALA A 396 2.40 11.42 -5.07
C ALA A 396 1.82 10.02 -4.79
N LEU A 397 0.88 9.95 -3.83
CA LEU A 397 0.22 8.71 -3.45
C LEU A 397 -1.04 8.49 -4.29
N GLY A 398 -2.01 9.39 -4.20
CA GLY A 398 -3.25 9.33 -4.93
C GLY A 398 -3.65 10.65 -5.59
N GLY A 399 -4.80 10.63 -6.25
CA GLY A 399 -5.44 11.80 -6.86
C GLY A 399 -6.78 11.45 -7.47
N SER A 400 -7.57 12.48 -7.83
CA SER A 400 -8.84 12.24 -8.51
C SER A 400 -9.19 13.34 -9.51
N VAL A 401 -9.93 12.97 -10.58
CA VAL A 401 -10.40 13.88 -11.62
C VAL A 401 -11.90 13.70 -11.82
N TRP A 402 -12.64 14.79 -11.82
CA TRP A 402 -14.10 14.78 -11.86
C TRP A 402 -14.62 15.56 -13.07
N SER A 403 -15.36 14.88 -13.95
CA SER A 403 -15.93 15.39 -15.19
C SER A 403 -17.04 14.46 -15.68
N ARG A 404 -18.03 14.99 -16.37
CA ARG A 404 -18.99 14.16 -17.14
C ARG A 404 -18.34 13.58 -18.40
N ASP A 405 -17.37 14.26 -18.95
CA ASP A 405 -16.52 13.74 -20.04
C ASP A 405 -15.42 12.85 -19.46
N VAL A 406 -15.69 11.54 -19.41
CA VAL A 406 -14.77 10.54 -18.85
C VAL A 406 -13.46 10.47 -19.64
N GLU A 407 -13.48 10.64 -20.96
CA GLU A 407 -12.28 10.59 -21.79
C GLU A 407 -11.36 11.79 -21.50
N LYS A 408 -11.92 12.98 -21.34
CA LYS A 408 -11.19 14.18 -20.90
C LYS A 408 -10.58 13.97 -19.51
N ALA A 409 -11.35 13.43 -18.57
CA ALA A 409 -10.86 13.12 -17.22
C ALA A 409 -9.75 12.08 -17.23
N MET A 410 -9.87 11.03 -18.04
CA MET A 410 -8.84 10.01 -18.24
C MET A 410 -7.54 10.60 -18.79
N GLY A 411 -7.61 11.52 -19.77
CA GLY A 411 -6.43 12.22 -20.29
C GLY A 411 -5.65 12.93 -19.17
N ILE A 412 -6.34 13.69 -18.33
CA ILE A 412 -5.73 14.37 -17.17
C ILE A 412 -5.19 13.36 -16.13
N ALA A 413 -5.93 12.27 -15.89
CA ALA A 413 -5.53 11.24 -14.95
C ALA A 413 -4.22 10.52 -15.39
N TYR A 414 -3.97 10.33 -16.68
CA TYR A 414 -2.71 9.78 -17.18
C TYR A 414 -1.51 10.72 -16.95
N ASP A 415 -1.75 12.03 -16.93
CA ASP A 415 -0.71 13.04 -16.71
C ASP A 415 -0.41 13.26 -15.21
N LEU A 416 -1.33 12.89 -14.31
CA LEU A 416 -1.09 12.92 -12.87
C LEU A 416 -0.07 11.85 -12.48
N ARG A 417 1.06 12.29 -11.89
CA ARG A 417 2.19 11.43 -11.51
C ARG A 417 2.00 10.74 -10.16
N SER A 418 0.77 10.42 -9.78
CA SER A 418 0.44 9.71 -8.55
C SER A 418 0.48 8.20 -8.74
N GLY A 419 0.62 7.46 -7.64
CA GLY A 419 0.60 6.00 -7.64
C GLY A 419 -0.75 5.43 -8.07
N THR A 420 -1.84 6.13 -7.75
CA THR A 420 -3.20 5.79 -8.13
C THR A 420 -4.03 7.04 -8.43
N VAL A 421 -4.96 6.94 -9.37
CA VAL A 421 -5.88 8.04 -9.72
C VAL A 421 -7.28 7.49 -9.92
N ASP A 422 -8.25 8.12 -9.27
CA ASP A 422 -9.67 7.85 -9.44
C ASP A 422 -10.29 8.82 -10.49
N VAL A 423 -11.19 8.34 -11.34
CA VAL A 423 -12.05 9.19 -12.17
C VAL A 423 -13.48 9.12 -11.65
N ASN A 424 -14.05 10.28 -11.32
CA ASN A 424 -15.40 10.42 -10.72
C ASN A 424 -15.60 9.61 -9.42
N ASN A 425 -14.52 9.38 -8.69
CA ASN A 425 -14.47 8.80 -7.37
C ASN A 425 -13.23 9.35 -6.63
N THR A 426 -13.04 8.98 -5.36
CA THR A 426 -11.85 9.37 -4.60
C THR A 426 -11.54 8.35 -3.51
N SER A 427 -10.25 8.18 -3.16
CA SER A 427 -9.78 7.33 -2.05
C SER A 427 -10.29 5.88 -2.08
N TYR A 428 -10.74 5.40 -3.25
CA TYR A 428 -11.41 4.10 -3.40
C TYR A 428 -10.43 2.96 -3.75
N THR A 429 -9.34 3.29 -4.41
CA THR A 429 -8.42 2.31 -5.01
C THR A 429 -7.73 1.40 -4.01
N PHE A 430 -7.48 1.85 -2.76
CA PHE A 430 -6.97 0.97 -1.70
C PHE A 430 -7.91 -0.22 -1.41
N GLY A 431 -9.22 0.00 -1.51
CA GLY A 431 -10.24 -1.05 -1.36
C GLY A 431 -10.29 -2.07 -2.50
N LEU A 432 -9.43 -1.96 -3.52
CA LEU A 432 -9.37 -2.85 -4.68
C LEU A 432 -8.14 -3.79 -4.60
N PRO A 433 -8.19 -4.89 -3.87
CA PRO A 433 -7.01 -5.74 -3.61
C PRO A 433 -6.47 -6.44 -4.87
N ALA A 434 -7.18 -6.40 -5.99
CA ALA A 434 -6.75 -6.93 -7.28
C ALA A 434 -5.83 -5.98 -8.08
N THR A 435 -5.79 -4.70 -7.72
CA THR A 435 -5.00 -3.67 -8.40
C THR A 435 -3.74 -3.32 -7.62
N PRO A 436 -2.65 -2.92 -8.30
CA PRO A 436 -1.44 -2.52 -7.61
C PRO A 436 -1.68 -1.23 -6.81
N TRP A 437 -1.04 -1.14 -5.66
CA TRP A 437 -1.05 0.02 -4.78
C TRP A 437 0.38 0.43 -4.43
N GLY A 438 0.68 1.73 -4.38
CA GLY A 438 1.98 2.26 -3.97
C GLY A 438 2.14 3.72 -4.35
N GLY A 439 2.97 4.44 -3.60
CA GLY A 439 3.28 5.85 -3.79
C GLY A 439 4.55 6.08 -4.62
N ARG A 440 4.84 7.37 -4.87
CA ARG A 440 6.07 7.87 -5.49
C ARG A 440 6.62 9.07 -4.72
N GLY A 441 7.90 9.38 -4.93
CA GLY A 441 8.55 10.51 -4.25
C GLY A 441 8.54 10.34 -2.74
N MET A 442 8.07 11.35 -2.01
CA MET A 442 7.99 11.31 -0.54
C MET A 442 6.83 10.45 -0.03
N SER A 443 5.96 9.96 -0.91
CA SER A 443 4.93 8.97 -0.58
C SER A 443 5.44 7.53 -0.58
N GLY A 444 6.72 7.30 -0.88
CA GLY A 444 7.35 6.00 -0.75
C GLY A 444 7.62 5.30 -2.07
N PHE A 445 7.85 3.99 -1.99
CA PHE A 445 8.13 3.11 -3.14
C PHE A 445 7.87 1.65 -2.78
N GLY A 446 7.90 0.80 -3.80
CA GLY A 446 7.43 -0.57 -3.75
C GLY A 446 5.96 -0.64 -4.14
N THR A 447 5.42 -1.84 -4.17
CA THR A 447 4.02 -2.07 -4.54
C THR A 447 3.42 -3.10 -3.61
N THR A 448 2.26 -2.79 -3.09
CA THR A 448 1.38 -3.76 -2.42
C THR A 448 0.20 -4.09 -3.34
N HIS A 449 -0.61 -5.02 -2.96
CA HIS A 449 -1.81 -5.45 -3.68
C HIS A 449 -1.58 -5.94 -5.13
N GLY A 450 -2.60 -6.57 -5.68
CA GLY A 450 -2.58 -7.12 -7.04
C GLY A 450 -1.48 -8.15 -7.29
N THR A 451 -1.35 -8.60 -8.51
CA THR A 451 -0.30 -9.56 -8.90
C THR A 451 1.10 -8.96 -8.81
N ILE A 452 1.24 -7.64 -9.00
CA ILE A 452 2.53 -6.94 -8.92
C ILE A 452 3.03 -6.97 -7.49
N GLY A 453 2.23 -6.48 -6.53
CA GLY A 453 2.59 -6.50 -5.11
C GLY A 453 2.78 -7.92 -4.56
N PHE A 454 1.96 -8.88 -5.02
CA PHE A 454 2.12 -10.27 -4.65
C PHE A 454 3.47 -10.85 -5.10
N LYS A 455 3.96 -10.48 -6.28
CA LYS A 455 5.30 -10.87 -6.76
C LYS A 455 6.43 -10.27 -5.94
N GLU A 456 6.25 -9.09 -5.36
CA GLU A 456 7.25 -8.47 -4.47
C GLU A 456 7.48 -9.22 -3.15
N LEU A 457 6.57 -10.13 -2.80
CA LEU A 457 6.68 -11.02 -1.63
C LEU A 457 7.40 -12.34 -1.94
N MET A 458 7.92 -12.47 -3.16
CA MET A 458 8.57 -13.69 -3.65
C MET A 458 9.87 -13.38 -4.36
N PHE A 459 10.75 -14.36 -4.34
CA PHE A 459 12.03 -14.35 -5.04
C PHE A 459 11.91 -15.12 -6.37
N PRO A 460 12.17 -14.50 -7.54
CA PRO A 460 12.14 -15.16 -8.84
C PRO A 460 13.42 -15.97 -9.07
N HIS A 461 13.36 -17.27 -8.80
CA HIS A 461 14.47 -18.18 -9.02
C HIS A 461 14.48 -18.67 -10.45
N HIS A 462 15.46 -18.24 -11.25
CA HIS A 462 15.65 -18.72 -12.62
C HIS A 462 16.40 -20.04 -12.65
N ILE A 463 15.83 -21.04 -13.33
CA ILE A 463 16.42 -22.36 -13.53
C ILE A 463 16.59 -22.59 -15.03
N HIS A 464 17.84 -22.71 -15.48
CA HIS A 464 18.16 -23.08 -16.85
C HIS A 464 18.47 -24.57 -16.93
N VAL A 465 17.81 -25.26 -17.85
CA VAL A 465 17.98 -26.70 -18.06
C VAL A 465 18.60 -26.95 -19.42
N ASP A 466 19.80 -27.49 -19.45
CA ASP A 466 20.44 -28.10 -20.62
C ASP A 466 20.33 -29.61 -20.53
N LYS A 467 19.92 -30.28 -21.60
CA LYS A 467 19.83 -31.75 -21.65
C LYS A 467 21.20 -32.44 -21.87
N GLY A 468 22.28 -31.69 -21.90
CA GLY A 468 23.64 -32.20 -22.00
C GLY A 468 23.96 -32.92 -23.31
N LYS A 469 23.25 -32.61 -24.41
CA LYS A 469 23.44 -33.26 -25.71
C LYS A 469 24.55 -32.64 -26.55
N TYR A 470 24.89 -31.39 -26.28
CA TYR A 470 25.80 -30.59 -27.08
C TYR A 470 26.78 -29.85 -26.17
N HIS A 471 28.01 -29.65 -26.65
CA HIS A 471 28.96 -28.74 -26.01
C HIS A 471 28.70 -27.31 -26.46
N ASP A 472 28.90 -26.38 -25.55
CA ASP A 472 28.80 -24.95 -25.93
C ASP A 472 30.02 -24.54 -26.76
N PRO A 473 29.81 -23.82 -27.88
CA PRO A 473 30.91 -23.38 -28.73
C PRO A 473 31.83 -22.36 -28.05
N TRP A 474 31.39 -21.75 -26.92
CA TRP A 474 32.16 -20.83 -26.09
C TRP A 474 32.86 -21.52 -24.90
N TRP A 475 32.76 -22.84 -24.73
CA TRP A 475 33.51 -23.54 -23.69
C TRP A 475 34.98 -23.78 -24.13
N MET A 476 35.89 -23.64 -23.18
CA MET A 476 37.30 -23.92 -23.39
C MET A 476 37.55 -25.41 -23.63
N PRO A 477 38.65 -25.78 -24.34
CA PRO A 477 39.65 -24.91 -24.97
C PRO A 477 39.12 -24.21 -26.22
N TYR A 478 39.66 -23.01 -26.51
CA TYR A 478 39.35 -22.28 -27.72
C TYR A 478 40.25 -22.70 -28.87
N ASP A 479 39.71 -22.67 -30.08
CA ASP A 479 40.43 -22.91 -31.32
C ASP A 479 39.95 -21.91 -32.40
N ARG A 480 40.64 -21.90 -33.53
CA ARG A 480 40.32 -20.99 -34.63
C ARG A 480 38.93 -21.26 -35.23
N GLU A 481 38.52 -22.53 -35.30
CA GLU A 481 37.23 -22.95 -35.85
C GLU A 481 36.07 -22.39 -35.00
N LYS A 482 36.19 -22.50 -33.66
CA LYS A 482 35.23 -21.90 -32.73
C LYS A 482 35.15 -20.40 -32.85
N ALA A 483 36.29 -19.70 -32.97
CA ALA A 483 36.33 -18.24 -33.08
C ALA A 483 35.67 -17.76 -34.39
N GLU A 484 35.93 -18.40 -35.52
CA GLU A 484 35.31 -18.07 -36.81
C GLU A 484 33.80 -18.39 -36.80
N ALA A 485 33.38 -19.51 -36.19
CA ALA A 485 31.98 -19.87 -36.08
C ALA A 485 31.19 -18.85 -35.24
N GLN A 486 31.77 -18.36 -34.15
CA GLN A 486 31.14 -17.32 -33.32
C GLN A 486 30.94 -16.01 -34.10
N LYS A 487 31.95 -15.56 -34.86
CA LYS A 487 31.85 -14.39 -35.70
C LYS A 487 30.73 -14.51 -36.74
N ASP A 488 30.63 -15.68 -37.37
CA ASP A 488 29.60 -15.96 -38.38
C ASP A 488 28.18 -15.99 -37.78
N MET A 489 28.03 -16.14 -36.45
CA MET A 489 26.73 -16.12 -35.77
C MET A 489 26.16 -14.72 -35.56
N ILE A 490 26.98 -13.70 -35.49
CA ILE A 490 26.56 -12.36 -35.05
C ILE A 490 25.44 -11.81 -35.94
N ASP A 491 25.67 -11.66 -37.26
CA ASP A 491 24.67 -11.09 -38.15
C ASP A 491 23.39 -11.96 -38.29
N PRO A 492 23.47 -13.28 -38.51
CA PRO A 492 22.28 -14.12 -38.60
C PRO A 492 21.40 -14.12 -37.33
N PHE A 493 21.97 -14.00 -36.14
CA PHE A 493 21.20 -14.03 -34.90
C PHE A 493 20.79 -12.66 -34.38
N PHE A 494 21.62 -11.64 -34.60
CA PHE A 494 21.42 -10.32 -33.99
C PHE A 494 21.26 -9.17 -35.03
N GLY A 495 21.55 -9.43 -36.29
CA GLY A 495 21.42 -8.45 -37.39
C GLY A 495 20.26 -8.78 -38.33
N SER A 496 20.59 -9.00 -39.62
CA SER A 496 19.61 -9.19 -40.72
C SER A 496 18.71 -10.43 -40.57
N GLY A 497 19.10 -11.37 -39.75
CA GLY A 497 18.40 -12.64 -39.57
C GLY A 497 18.56 -13.63 -40.72
N LYS A 498 19.25 -13.23 -41.82
CA LYS A 498 19.48 -14.10 -42.96
C LYS A 498 20.57 -15.13 -42.64
N GLY A 499 20.40 -16.35 -43.12
CA GLY A 499 21.43 -17.39 -42.97
C GLY A 499 21.43 -18.16 -41.66
N LYS A 500 20.48 -17.96 -40.74
CA LYS A 500 20.40 -18.69 -39.43
C LYS A 500 20.54 -20.20 -39.59
N VAL A 501 19.87 -20.79 -40.56
CA VAL A 501 19.92 -22.27 -40.79
C VAL A 501 21.32 -22.70 -41.28
N ARG A 502 21.96 -21.88 -42.11
CA ARG A 502 23.31 -22.14 -42.63
C ARG A 502 24.34 -22.14 -41.47
N VAL A 503 24.25 -21.18 -40.58
CA VAL A 503 25.12 -21.07 -39.42
C VAL A 503 24.88 -22.21 -38.43
N LEU A 504 23.63 -22.57 -38.15
CA LEU A 504 23.33 -23.73 -37.30
C LEU A 504 23.89 -25.03 -37.86
N ARG A 505 23.89 -25.22 -39.20
CA ARG A 505 24.52 -26.36 -39.86
C ARG A 505 26.04 -26.37 -39.69
N LYS A 506 26.71 -25.22 -39.78
CA LYS A 506 28.16 -25.11 -39.53
C LYS A 506 28.54 -25.38 -38.08
N LEU A 507 27.72 -24.95 -37.12
CA LEU A 507 27.92 -25.17 -35.69
C LEU A 507 27.72 -26.64 -35.28
N PHE A 508 26.93 -27.42 -36.01
CA PHE A 508 26.55 -28.76 -35.61
C PHE A 508 27.72 -29.72 -35.38
N PRO A 509 28.80 -29.76 -36.22
CA PRO A 509 29.99 -30.55 -35.95
C PRO A 509 30.72 -30.12 -34.68
N ILE A 510 30.89 -28.78 -34.46
CA ILE A 510 31.56 -28.21 -33.29
C ILE A 510 30.82 -28.59 -32.01
N LEU A 511 29.49 -28.53 -32.02
CA LEU A 511 28.62 -28.86 -30.88
C LEU A 511 28.61 -30.36 -30.56
N ARG A 512 28.90 -31.23 -31.51
CA ARG A 512 28.94 -32.69 -31.35
C ARG A 512 30.33 -33.27 -31.02
N ASN A 513 31.36 -32.47 -31.21
CA ASN A 513 32.73 -32.94 -31.04
C ASN A 513 32.99 -33.30 -29.56
N LYS A 514 33.12 -34.57 -29.29
CA LYS A 514 33.36 -35.16 -27.97
C LYS A 514 34.87 -35.22 -27.61
N ARG A 515 35.67 -34.27 -28.10
CA ARG A 515 37.09 -34.20 -27.75
C ARG A 515 37.36 -33.24 -26.60
#